data_e4ce5339342c76f76dc2160b76daf103
#
_entry.id   e4ce5339342c76f76dc2160b76daf103
#
_cell.length_a   1.000
_cell.length_b   1.000
_cell.length_c   1.000
_cell.angle_alpha   90.00
_cell.angle_beta   90.00
_cell.angle_gamma   90.00
#
_symmetry.space_group_name_H-M   'P 1'
#
loop_
_entity.id
_entity.type
_entity.pdbx_description
1 polymer ?
#
loop_
_entity_poly.entity_id
_entity_poly.type
_entity_poly.pdbx_seq_one_letter_code
_entity_poly.pdbx_strand_id
1 'polypeptide(L)'
;MIYDFFIVGQGIAGSTLAWHLHQKNVCFKIFNLSQKNSSSMAAAGLYNPVTGRKMVKTWNADELFPYLEDFYQQIEQFTHSRFLYPKPIYRPFVSVAEQNDWLAKADNKAFAPYVEKVATSSLFPDALYDDWGGILLKRSGYLDVPAYLQASQTFFISIGAYQEDKLDWSALNLENDYVQYKGQKARCIIFSEGPQATANPYFKWLPFRPVKGEILFIKPEKAHEVVFNRGIFVLPIGEISKVGSTYDHENLDSKPSDKGRAYLEEKLQKLCKLRYTLSAQTAGVRPATQDRKPFIGIHPEHKLLAIFNGLGTKGVSLAPYYARQFVDHLLEAASLDQEVDIKRFYHLHNSALK
;
A
#
# COMPACT_ATOMS: atom_id res chain seq x y z
N MET A 1 -2.50 -23.87 -24.59
CA MET A 1 -1.95 -23.67 -23.24
C MET A 1 -3.03 -23.03 -22.38
N ILE A 2 -3.27 -23.50 -21.16
CA ILE A 2 -4.18 -22.87 -20.20
C ILE A 2 -3.31 -22.38 -19.04
N TYR A 3 -3.42 -21.10 -18.68
CA TYR A 3 -2.80 -20.54 -17.50
C TYR A 3 -3.57 -20.99 -16.24
N ASP A 4 -2.92 -21.05 -15.10
CA ASP A 4 -3.62 -21.24 -13.84
C ASP A 4 -4.36 -19.96 -13.46
N PHE A 5 -3.68 -18.81 -13.62
CA PHE A 5 -4.27 -17.51 -13.28
C PHE A 5 -4.03 -16.42 -14.32
N PHE A 6 -5.04 -15.61 -14.57
CA PHE A 6 -4.90 -14.25 -15.08
C PHE A 6 -4.88 -13.27 -13.89
N ILE A 7 -4.01 -12.27 -13.94
CA ILE A 7 -3.94 -11.17 -12.98
C ILE A 7 -4.25 -9.88 -13.74
N VAL A 8 -5.20 -9.11 -13.24
CA VAL A 8 -5.57 -7.81 -13.83
C VAL A 8 -5.03 -6.68 -12.97
N GLY A 9 -4.07 -5.94 -13.52
CA GLY A 9 -3.37 -4.85 -12.85
C GLY A 9 -2.04 -5.27 -12.24
N GLN A 10 -1.00 -4.47 -12.52
CA GLN A 10 0.37 -4.63 -12.01
C GLN A 10 0.72 -3.45 -11.09
N GLY A 11 -0.20 -3.06 -10.19
CA GLY A 11 0.11 -2.25 -9.03
C GLY A 11 0.78 -3.10 -7.94
N ILE A 12 0.93 -2.54 -6.74
CA ILE A 12 1.56 -3.27 -5.63
C ILE A 12 0.84 -4.58 -5.31
N ALA A 13 -0.48 -4.64 -5.41
CA ALA A 13 -1.27 -5.85 -5.19
C ALA A 13 -0.93 -6.94 -6.22
N GLY A 14 -1.11 -6.64 -7.50
CA GLY A 14 -0.89 -7.63 -8.56
C GLY A 14 0.55 -8.08 -8.70
N SER A 15 1.53 -7.15 -8.54
CA SER A 15 2.95 -7.51 -8.56
C SER A 15 3.31 -8.45 -7.42
N THR A 16 2.84 -8.16 -6.21
CA THR A 16 3.13 -8.99 -5.04
C THR A 16 2.48 -10.37 -5.14
N LEU A 17 1.25 -10.43 -5.63
CA LEU A 17 0.56 -11.70 -5.92
C LEU A 17 1.32 -12.52 -6.97
N ALA A 18 1.75 -11.88 -8.07
CA ALA A 18 2.51 -12.55 -9.13
C ALA A 18 3.85 -13.13 -8.64
N TRP A 19 4.55 -12.44 -7.74
CA TRP A 19 5.76 -12.97 -7.13
C TRP A 19 5.51 -14.23 -6.31
N HIS A 20 4.43 -14.29 -5.52
CA HIS A 20 4.08 -15.51 -4.76
C HIS A 20 3.67 -16.66 -5.67
N LEU A 21 2.93 -16.40 -6.75
CA LEU A 21 2.61 -17.42 -7.75
C LEU A 21 3.89 -17.94 -8.45
N HIS A 22 4.81 -17.04 -8.80
CA HIS A 22 6.09 -17.40 -9.38
C HIS A 22 6.92 -18.30 -8.44
N GLN A 23 7.02 -17.95 -7.17
CA GLN A 23 7.73 -18.75 -6.14
C GLN A 23 7.12 -20.16 -5.96
N LYS A 24 5.84 -20.33 -6.23
CA LYS A 24 5.13 -21.63 -6.22
C LYS A 24 5.16 -22.34 -7.59
N ASN A 25 5.89 -21.83 -8.59
CA ASN A 25 5.97 -22.36 -9.95
C ASN A 25 4.60 -22.47 -10.64
N VAL A 26 3.69 -21.57 -10.37
CA VAL A 26 2.34 -21.50 -10.94
C VAL A 26 2.38 -20.72 -12.25
N CYS A 27 1.65 -21.16 -13.27
CA CYS A 27 1.59 -20.51 -14.56
C CYS A 27 0.56 -19.39 -14.57
N PHE A 28 0.99 -18.13 -14.77
CA PHE A 28 0.10 -16.99 -14.77
C PHE A 28 0.39 -16.02 -15.91
N LYS A 29 -0.57 -15.12 -16.20
CA LYS A 29 -0.43 -14.01 -17.13
C LYS A 29 -0.98 -12.73 -16.50
N ILE A 30 -0.21 -11.66 -16.57
CA ILE A 30 -0.60 -10.32 -16.09
C ILE A 30 -1.07 -9.50 -17.26
N PHE A 31 -2.26 -8.90 -17.15
CA PHE A 31 -2.77 -7.86 -18.05
C PHE A 31 -2.73 -6.53 -17.31
N ASN A 32 -1.99 -5.57 -17.83
CA ASN A 32 -1.86 -4.26 -17.20
C ASN A 32 -1.63 -3.18 -18.26
N LEU A 33 -2.31 -2.06 -18.11
CA LEU A 33 -1.98 -0.83 -18.82
C LEU A 33 -1.24 0.09 -17.86
N SER A 34 0.02 0.33 -18.14
CA SER A 34 0.87 1.22 -17.32
C SER A 34 0.30 2.64 -17.26
N GLN A 35 0.04 3.14 -16.05
CA GLN A 35 -0.47 4.49 -15.82
C GLN A 35 0.49 5.25 -14.90
N LYS A 36 1.00 6.40 -15.37
CA LYS A 36 1.93 7.26 -14.59
C LYS A 36 1.33 7.73 -13.26
N ASN A 37 0.02 7.90 -13.19
CA ASN A 37 -0.70 8.41 -12.02
C ASN A 37 -1.51 7.32 -11.29
N SER A 38 -1.10 6.05 -11.38
CA SER A 38 -1.74 5.00 -10.60
C SER A 38 -1.49 5.23 -9.09
N SER A 39 -2.36 4.67 -8.25
CA SER A 39 -2.21 4.76 -6.78
C SER A 39 -0.82 4.33 -6.32
N SER A 40 -0.28 3.29 -6.93
CA SER A 40 1.03 2.74 -6.59
C SER A 40 2.17 3.66 -7.01
N MET A 41 2.09 4.26 -8.21
CA MET A 41 3.11 5.20 -8.71
C MET A 41 3.13 6.51 -7.91
N ALA A 42 1.96 6.96 -7.43
CA ALA A 42 1.84 8.17 -6.60
C ALA A 42 2.15 7.93 -5.11
N ALA A 43 2.38 6.68 -4.68
CA ALA A 43 2.58 6.35 -3.27
C ALA A 43 3.91 6.89 -2.73
N ALA A 44 3.91 7.32 -1.46
CA ALA A 44 5.15 7.58 -0.73
C ALA A 44 5.92 6.30 -0.43
N GLY A 45 5.21 5.19 -0.36
CA GLY A 45 5.78 3.88 -0.04
C GLY A 45 6.04 3.65 1.45
N LEU A 46 5.68 4.58 2.32
CA LEU A 46 5.98 4.55 3.76
C LEU A 46 5.31 3.33 4.43
N TYR A 47 6.07 2.58 5.23
CA TYR A 47 5.57 1.58 6.15
C TYR A 47 5.93 1.97 7.59
N ASN A 48 4.93 1.90 8.48
CA ASN A 48 5.02 2.41 9.85
C ASN A 48 4.23 1.51 10.81
N PRO A 49 4.89 0.90 11.82
CA PRO A 49 4.24 -0.03 12.74
C PRO A 49 3.34 0.66 13.78
N VAL A 50 3.51 1.96 14.01
CA VAL A 50 2.70 2.73 14.97
C VAL A 50 2.09 3.93 14.26
N THR A 51 0.77 3.91 14.09
CA THR A 51 0.09 4.88 13.22
C THR A 51 -1.11 5.53 13.91
N GLY A 52 -1.66 6.54 13.21
CA GLY A 52 -2.86 7.22 13.62
C GLY A 52 -2.64 8.28 14.68
N ARG A 53 -3.71 9.02 14.97
CA ARG A 53 -3.70 10.15 15.91
C ARG A 53 -3.46 9.68 17.36
N LYS A 54 -3.98 8.49 17.69
CA LYS A 54 -3.84 7.87 19.02
C LYS A 54 -2.58 7.04 19.16
N MET A 55 -1.71 7.01 18.14
CA MET A 55 -0.47 6.22 18.12
C MET A 55 -0.70 4.77 18.54
N VAL A 56 -1.53 4.07 17.79
CA VAL A 56 -1.82 2.66 18.02
C VAL A 56 -0.95 1.78 17.12
N LYS A 57 -0.66 0.59 17.58
CA LYS A 57 0.01 -0.42 16.76
C LYS A 57 -0.81 -0.68 15.50
N THR A 58 -0.15 -0.71 14.35
CA THR A 58 -0.78 -1.09 13.08
C THR A 58 -1.40 -2.48 13.23
N TRP A 59 -2.61 -2.65 12.70
CA TRP A 59 -3.29 -3.92 12.69
C TRP A 59 -2.40 -5.01 12.10
N ASN A 60 -2.33 -6.14 12.79
CA ASN A 60 -1.52 -7.31 12.47
C ASN A 60 -0.02 -7.03 12.26
N ALA A 61 0.53 -6.01 12.97
CA ALA A 61 1.90 -5.55 12.75
C ALA A 61 2.94 -6.64 12.99
N ASP A 62 2.72 -7.51 13.98
CA ASP A 62 3.70 -8.51 14.40
C ASP A 62 3.94 -9.57 13.30
N GLU A 63 2.94 -9.81 12.44
CA GLU A 63 3.05 -10.70 11.29
C GLU A 63 3.51 -9.94 10.04
N LEU A 64 2.92 -8.77 9.80
CA LEU A 64 3.12 -8.01 8.57
C LEU A 64 4.55 -7.49 8.40
N PHE A 65 5.14 -6.90 9.46
CA PHE A 65 6.39 -6.17 9.32
C PHE A 65 7.61 -7.08 9.14
N PRO A 66 7.78 -8.17 9.91
CA PRO A 66 8.86 -9.11 9.62
C PRO A 66 8.73 -9.71 8.20
N TYR A 67 7.49 -10.08 7.81
CA TYR A 67 7.24 -10.68 6.52
C TYR A 67 7.52 -9.75 5.34
N LEU A 68 7.13 -8.47 5.43
CA LEU A 68 7.39 -7.50 4.36
C LEU A 68 8.89 -7.28 4.15
N GLU A 69 9.67 -7.20 5.23
CA GLU A 69 11.12 -7.00 5.17
C GLU A 69 11.78 -8.16 4.41
N ASP A 70 11.49 -9.40 4.82
CA ASP A 70 12.01 -10.60 4.18
C ASP A 70 11.58 -10.70 2.71
N PHE A 71 10.31 -10.47 2.42
CA PHE A 71 9.75 -10.57 1.07
C PHE A 71 10.42 -9.59 0.10
N TYR A 72 10.48 -8.30 0.44
CA TYR A 72 11.07 -7.32 -0.47
C TYR A 72 12.58 -7.51 -0.62
N GLN A 73 13.31 -7.89 0.44
CA GLN A 73 14.74 -8.20 0.37
C GLN A 73 15.02 -9.39 -0.56
N GLN A 74 14.22 -10.45 -0.52
CA GLN A 74 14.36 -11.57 -1.44
C GLN A 74 14.20 -11.14 -2.90
N ILE A 75 13.23 -10.25 -3.19
CA ILE A 75 13.02 -9.75 -4.56
C ILE A 75 14.15 -8.81 -4.98
N GLU A 76 14.67 -7.95 -4.08
CA GLU A 76 15.86 -7.14 -4.35
C GLU A 76 17.05 -8.00 -4.78
N GLN A 77 17.33 -9.06 -4.02
CA GLN A 77 18.40 -10.01 -4.33
C GLN A 77 18.17 -10.70 -5.68
N PHE A 78 16.94 -11.17 -5.92
CA PHE A 78 16.59 -11.89 -7.15
C PHE A 78 16.65 -11.00 -8.40
N THR A 79 16.22 -9.74 -8.30
CA THR A 79 16.18 -8.79 -9.41
C THR A 79 17.43 -7.92 -9.54
N HIS A 80 18.40 -8.07 -8.62
CA HIS A 80 19.58 -7.21 -8.50
C HIS A 80 19.22 -5.72 -8.46
N SER A 81 18.11 -5.38 -7.82
CA SER A 81 17.58 -4.02 -7.70
C SER A 81 17.50 -3.62 -6.23
N ARG A 82 17.42 -2.32 -5.97
CA ARG A 82 17.23 -1.79 -4.62
C ARG A 82 16.00 -0.90 -4.57
N PHE A 83 15.06 -1.21 -3.69
CA PHE A 83 13.82 -0.46 -3.52
C PHE A 83 13.27 -0.46 -2.08
N LEU A 84 13.78 -1.31 -1.18
CA LEU A 84 13.43 -1.28 0.24
C LEU A 84 14.47 -0.47 1.03
N TYR A 85 14.00 0.56 1.73
CA TYR A 85 14.84 1.47 2.49
C TYR A 85 14.34 1.56 3.94
N PRO A 86 14.91 0.77 4.87
CA PRO A 86 14.67 0.96 6.29
C PRO A 86 15.08 2.37 6.72
N LYS A 87 14.19 3.08 7.39
CA LYS A 87 14.44 4.40 7.97
C LYS A 87 13.65 4.56 9.27
N PRO A 88 14.27 5.07 10.34
CA PRO A 88 13.56 5.35 11.57
C PRO A 88 12.51 6.44 11.35
N ILE A 89 11.40 6.34 12.06
CA ILE A 89 10.35 7.37 12.06
C ILE A 89 10.35 8.05 13.41
N TYR A 90 10.54 9.36 13.42
CA TYR A 90 10.40 10.18 14.60
C TYR A 90 9.04 10.89 14.62
N ARG A 91 8.35 10.76 15.74
CA ARG A 91 7.08 11.43 15.96
C ARG A 91 7.19 12.32 17.21
N PRO A 92 7.22 13.67 17.04
CA PRO A 92 7.25 14.58 18.17
C PRO A 92 5.95 14.51 18.98
N PHE A 93 6.04 14.68 20.30
CA PHE A 93 4.88 14.84 21.17
C PHE A 93 4.31 16.25 21.08
N VAL A 94 3.03 16.41 21.37
CA VAL A 94 2.36 17.72 21.39
C VAL A 94 2.15 18.25 22.80
N SER A 95 2.39 17.41 23.81
CA SER A 95 2.17 17.79 25.21
C SER A 95 2.92 16.86 26.15
N VAL A 96 3.11 17.31 27.39
CA VAL A 96 3.61 16.48 28.50
C VAL A 96 2.70 15.27 28.76
N ALA A 97 1.39 15.41 28.57
CA ALA A 97 0.47 14.29 28.74
C ALA A 97 0.75 13.17 27.73
N GLU A 98 0.98 13.50 26.46
CA GLU A 98 1.34 12.50 25.45
C GLU A 98 2.71 11.88 25.73
N GLN A 99 3.68 12.66 26.21
CA GLN A 99 4.98 12.18 26.63
C GLN A 99 4.85 11.15 27.78
N ASN A 100 4.09 11.48 28.83
CA ASN A 100 3.87 10.60 29.97
C ASN A 100 3.14 9.30 29.56
N ASP A 101 2.14 9.41 28.68
CA ASP A 101 1.46 8.24 28.11
C ASP A 101 2.44 7.29 27.41
N TRP A 102 3.42 7.83 26.69
CA TRP A 102 4.39 7.01 25.97
C TRP A 102 5.50 6.48 26.86
N LEU A 103 5.90 7.20 27.90
CA LEU A 103 6.82 6.66 28.90
C LEU A 103 6.20 5.44 29.59
N ALA A 104 4.90 5.49 29.91
CA ALA A 104 4.18 4.34 30.49
C ALA A 104 4.00 3.16 29.50
N LYS A 105 3.93 3.44 28.18
CA LYS A 105 3.77 2.42 27.13
C LYS A 105 5.08 1.82 26.64
N ALA A 106 6.19 2.51 26.79
CA ALA A 106 7.48 2.10 26.22
C ALA A 106 7.93 0.72 26.70
N ASP A 107 7.64 0.38 27.96
CA ASP A 107 7.96 -0.92 28.56
C ASP A 107 6.95 -2.01 28.22
N ASN A 108 5.88 -1.68 27.50
CA ASN A 108 4.89 -2.66 27.09
C ASN A 108 5.46 -3.56 25.99
N LYS A 109 5.48 -4.87 26.23
CA LYS A 109 5.95 -5.91 25.29
C LYS A 109 5.35 -5.78 23.89
N ALA A 110 4.13 -5.25 23.76
CA ALA A 110 3.46 -5.06 22.48
C ALA A 110 4.12 -3.97 21.60
N PHE A 111 4.82 -3.00 22.19
CA PHE A 111 5.49 -1.91 21.49
C PHE A 111 7.01 -2.05 21.42
N ALA A 112 7.61 -2.83 22.30
CA ALA A 112 9.08 -3.03 22.39
C ALA A 112 9.73 -3.42 21.03
N PRO A 113 9.11 -4.24 20.15
CA PRO A 113 9.67 -4.54 18.84
C PRO A 113 9.75 -3.33 17.90
N TYR A 114 8.97 -2.27 18.14
CA TYR A 114 8.77 -1.14 17.25
C TYR A 114 9.27 0.19 17.78
N VAL A 115 9.44 0.31 19.09
CA VAL A 115 9.97 1.51 19.74
C VAL A 115 11.47 1.36 19.91
N GLU A 116 12.23 2.32 19.40
CA GLU A 116 13.66 2.41 19.60
C GLU A 116 13.97 3.26 20.83
N LYS A 117 13.30 4.42 20.93
CA LYS A 117 13.53 5.39 22.01
C LYS A 117 12.29 6.25 22.25
N VAL A 118 12.01 6.52 23.52
CA VAL A 118 11.13 7.61 23.96
C VAL A 118 12.03 8.74 24.49
N ALA A 119 12.01 9.88 23.81
CA ALA A 119 12.80 11.05 24.19
C ALA A 119 11.93 12.01 24.99
N THR A 120 12.42 12.51 26.11
CA THR A 120 11.74 13.48 26.98
C THR A 120 12.14 14.92 26.71
N SER A 121 13.10 15.12 25.81
CA SER A 121 13.53 16.44 25.31
C SER A 121 13.69 16.39 23.80
N SER A 122 13.75 17.54 23.16
CA SER A 122 13.94 17.66 21.70
C SER A 122 15.13 16.85 21.22
N LEU A 123 14.92 16.07 20.14
CA LEU A 123 15.98 15.39 19.39
C LEU A 123 16.40 16.14 18.13
N PHE A 124 15.53 16.98 17.60
CA PHE A 124 15.73 17.70 16.33
C PHE A 124 15.37 19.19 16.46
N PRO A 125 16.02 19.93 17.40
CA PRO A 125 15.64 21.31 17.74
C PRO A 125 15.73 22.27 16.56
N ASP A 126 16.64 22.02 15.63
CA ASP A 126 16.82 22.87 14.43
C ASP A 126 15.83 22.53 13.30
N ALA A 127 15.23 21.35 13.32
CA ALA A 127 14.38 20.86 12.24
C ALA A 127 12.90 20.80 12.59
N LEU A 128 12.55 20.59 13.85
CA LEU A 128 11.19 20.32 14.32
C LEU A 128 10.76 21.24 15.47
N TYR A 129 9.44 21.32 15.66
CA TYR A 129 8.81 21.79 16.89
C TYR A 129 8.55 20.54 17.76
N ASP A 130 9.55 20.11 18.53
CA ASP A 130 9.54 18.89 19.34
C ASP A 130 9.94 19.15 20.81
N ASP A 131 9.51 20.26 21.39
CA ASP A 131 9.87 20.73 22.74
C ASP A 131 9.59 19.68 23.82
N TRP A 132 8.59 18.85 23.62
CA TRP A 132 8.22 17.74 24.51
C TRP A 132 8.92 16.42 24.18
N GLY A 133 9.95 16.44 23.33
CA GLY A 133 10.55 15.22 22.81
C GLY A 133 9.64 14.48 21.84
N GLY A 134 9.79 13.16 21.79
CA GLY A 134 9.04 12.33 20.86
C GLY A 134 9.40 10.85 20.94
N ILE A 135 8.76 10.06 20.11
CA ILE A 135 9.04 8.64 19.97
C ILE A 135 9.81 8.37 18.67
N LEU A 136 10.92 7.65 18.76
CA LEU A 136 11.66 7.10 17.64
C LEU A 136 11.24 5.65 17.42
N LEU A 137 10.78 5.36 16.22
CA LEU A 137 10.31 4.04 15.83
C LEU A 137 11.35 3.34 14.94
N LYS A 138 11.49 2.04 15.15
CA LYS A 138 12.24 1.09 14.32
C LYS A 138 11.29 0.17 13.56
N ARG A 139 11.80 -0.73 12.71
CA ARG A 139 11.02 -1.55 11.77
C ARG A 139 10.06 -0.70 10.95
N SER A 140 10.58 0.39 10.46
CA SER A 140 9.88 1.37 9.65
C SER A 140 10.77 1.80 8.48
N GLY A 141 10.18 2.45 7.49
CA GLY A 141 10.92 2.88 6.32
C GLY A 141 9.99 3.13 5.14
N TYR A 142 10.55 3.03 3.95
CA TYR A 142 9.78 3.11 2.73
C TYR A 142 10.21 2.11 1.67
N LEU A 143 9.26 1.73 0.84
CA LEU A 143 9.47 1.06 -0.42
C LEU A 143 9.49 2.11 -1.53
N ASP A 144 10.51 2.14 -2.37
CA ASP A 144 10.43 2.82 -3.65
C ASP A 144 9.51 2.02 -4.58
N VAL A 145 8.22 2.33 -4.49
CA VAL A 145 7.18 1.57 -5.21
C VAL A 145 7.39 1.60 -6.72
N PRO A 146 7.69 2.76 -7.35
CA PRO A 146 8.05 2.79 -8.77
C PRO A 146 9.19 1.85 -9.13
N ALA A 147 10.30 1.84 -8.38
CA ALA A 147 11.44 0.95 -8.63
C ALA A 147 11.07 -0.53 -8.47
N TYR A 148 10.31 -0.88 -7.43
CA TYR A 148 9.79 -2.23 -7.22
C TYR A 148 8.91 -2.70 -8.38
N LEU A 149 7.97 -1.84 -8.84
CA LEU A 149 7.07 -2.18 -9.94
C LEU A 149 7.83 -2.35 -11.25
N GLN A 150 8.83 -1.49 -11.51
CA GLN A 150 9.66 -1.56 -12.71
C GLN A 150 10.51 -2.84 -12.73
N ALA A 151 11.17 -3.18 -11.62
CA ALA A 151 11.95 -4.41 -11.51
C ALA A 151 11.06 -5.65 -11.70
N SER A 152 9.89 -5.66 -11.08
CA SER A 152 8.88 -6.72 -11.23
C SER A 152 8.39 -6.84 -12.68
N GLN A 153 8.05 -5.73 -13.33
CA GLN A 153 7.60 -5.71 -14.72
C GLN A 153 8.67 -6.25 -15.66
N THR A 154 9.91 -5.79 -15.51
CA THR A 154 11.04 -6.27 -16.32
C THR A 154 11.19 -7.77 -16.22
N PHE A 155 11.11 -8.31 -15.02
CA PHE A 155 11.17 -9.75 -14.79
C PHE A 155 9.98 -10.48 -15.42
N PHE A 156 8.75 -10.05 -15.18
CA PHE A 156 7.55 -10.73 -15.73
C PHE A 156 7.47 -10.66 -17.26
N ILE A 157 8.03 -9.62 -17.88
CA ILE A 157 8.20 -9.55 -19.35
C ILE A 157 9.21 -10.62 -19.78
N SER A 158 10.35 -10.76 -19.13
CA SER A 158 11.42 -11.70 -19.51
C SER A 158 10.98 -13.15 -19.52
N ILE A 159 10.03 -13.51 -18.62
CA ILE A 159 9.45 -14.86 -18.56
C ILE A 159 8.15 -15.00 -19.39
N GLY A 160 7.78 -13.98 -20.16
CA GLY A 160 6.57 -13.99 -20.99
C GLY A 160 5.24 -13.91 -20.22
N ALA A 161 5.29 -13.59 -18.92
CA ALA A 161 4.11 -13.55 -18.03
C ALA A 161 3.40 -12.18 -18.01
N TYR A 162 3.91 -11.17 -18.71
CA TYR A 162 3.32 -9.82 -18.76
C TYR A 162 2.79 -9.50 -20.16
N GLN A 163 1.66 -8.83 -20.21
CA GLN A 163 1.08 -8.27 -21.42
C GLN A 163 0.55 -6.86 -21.15
N GLU A 164 1.03 -5.89 -21.92
CA GLU A 164 0.49 -4.54 -21.86
C GLU A 164 -0.89 -4.52 -22.53
N ASP A 165 -1.93 -4.46 -21.70
CA ASP A 165 -3.31 -4.44 -22.13
C ASP A 165 -4.19 -3.88 -21.02
N LYS A 166 -5.17 -3.05 -21.40
CA LYS A 166 -6.28 -2.68 -20.53
C LYS A 166 -7.37 -3.73 -20.67
N LEU A 167 -7.62 -4.49 -19.61
CA LEU A 167 -8.69 -5.49 -19.67
C LEU A 167 -10.02 -4.83 -20.04
N ASP A 168 -10.66 -5.37 -21.06
CA ASP A 168 -12.03 -5.08 -21.43
C ASP A 168 -12.94 -6.16 -20.83
N TRP A 169 -13.72 -5.80 -19.82
CA TRP A 169 -14.63 -6.74 -19.16
C TRP A 169 -15.67 -7.33 -20.10
N SER A 170 -16.06 -6.62 -21.19
CA SER A 170 -17.02 -7.10 -22.19
C SER A 170 -16.44 -8.20 -23.09
N ALA A 171 -15.11 -8.28 -23.19
CA ALA A 171 -14.41 -9.30 -23.95
C ALA A 171 -14.02 -10.53 -23.10
N LEU A 172 -14.37 -10.53 -21.80
CA LEU A 172 -14.12 -11.64 -20.90
C LEU A 172 -15.26 -12.66 -21.00
N ASN A 173 -14.95 -13.85 -21.48
CA ASN A 173 -15.92 -14.95 -21.53
C ASN A 173 -15.68 -15.90 -20.36
N LEU A 174 -16.75 -16.20 -19.61
CA LEU A 174 -16.77 -17.16 -18.53
C LEU A 174 -17.34 -18.46 -19.04
N GLU A 175 -16.53 -19.49 -19.10
CA GLU A 175 -16.90 -20.86 -19.43
C GLU A 175 -17.09 -21.70 -18.14
N ASN A 176 -17.40 -22.97 -18.28
CA ASN A 176 -17.62 -23.81 -17.10
C ASN A 176 -16.36 -23.95 -16.22
N ASP A 177 -15.18 -24.17 -16.83
CA ASP A 177 -13.94 -24.53 -16.15
C ASP A 177 -12.78 -23.56 -16.40
N TYR A 178 -12.99 -22.52 -17.20
CA TYR A 178 -11.96 -21.53 -17.51
C TYR A 178 -12.57 -20.19 -17.89
N VAL A 179 -11.79 -19.14 -17.73
CA VAL A 179 -12.03 -17.83 -18.30
C VAL A 179 -11.27 -17.69 -19.62
N GLN A 180 -11.87 -17.04 -20.61
CA GLN A 180 -11.22 -16.75 -21.87
C GLN A 180 -11.17 -15.25 -22.13
N TYR A 181 -9.98 -14.76 -22.49
CA TYR A 181 -9.77 -13.36 -22.87
C TYR A 181 -8.80 -13.28 -24.05
N LYS A 182 -9.24 -12.63 -25.15
CA LYS A 182 -8.45 -12.46 -26.38
C LYS A 182 -7.75 -13.75 -26.86
N GLY A 183 -8.47 -14.86 -26.88
CA GLY A 183 -7.97 -16.18 -27.31
C GLY A 183 -7.11 -16.92 -26.29
N GLN A 184 -6.72 -16.31 -25.18
CA GLN A 184 -6.00 -16.94 -24.08
C GLN A 184 -6.99 -17.45 -23.02
N LYS A 185 -6.61 -18.52 -22.30
CA LYS A 185 -7.45 -19.20 -21.31
C LYS A 185 -6.74 -19.31 -19.98
N ALA A 186 -7.48 -19.12 -18.87
CA ALA A 186 -6.99 -19.38 -17.53
C ALA A 186 -8.07 -20.08 -16.67
N ARG A 187 -7.65 -20.81 -15.65
CA ARG A 187 -8.57 -21.46 -14.70
C ARG A 187 -9.26 -20.45 -13.78
N CYS A 188 -8.63 -19.31 -13.51
CA CYS A 188 -9.20 -18.26 -12.71
C CYS A 188 -8.61 -16.90 -13.12
N ILE A 189 -9.37 -15.81 -12.92
CA ILE A 189 -8.89 -14.43 -13.09
C ILE A 189 -8.97 -13.70 -11.75
N ILE A 190 -7.89 -12.99 -11.39
CA ILE A 190 -7.75 -12.26 -10.14
C ILE A 190 -7.67 -10.76 -10.43
N PHE A 191 -8.63 -9.99 -9.93
CA PHE A 191 -8.70 -8.56 -10.12
C PHE A 191 -7.93 -7.79 -9.06
N SER A 192 -6.86 -7.09 -9.48
CA SER A 192 -5.97 -6.25 -8.66
C SER A 192 -5.93 -4.82 -9.20
N GLU A 193 -7.08 -4.30 -9.62
CA GLU A 193 -7.26 -3.10 -10.45
C GLU A 193 -7.14 -1.77 -9.68
N GLY A 194 -6.84 -1.82 -8.38
CA GLY A 194 -6.81 -0.64 -7.54
C GLY A 194 -8.18 0.05 -7.49
N PRO A 195 -8.26 1.40 -7.63
CA PRO A 195 -9.52 2.13 -7.54
C PRO A 195 -10.49 1.84 -8.70
N GLN A 196 -10.02 1.29 -9.81
CA GLN A 196 -10.88 0.94 -10.94
C GLN A 196 -11.86 -0.21 -10.61
N ALA A 197 -11.57 -0.99 -9.57
CA ALA A 197 -12.46 -2.03 -9.08
C ALA A 197 -13.85 -1.51 -8.65
N THR A 198 -14.01 -0.23 -8.37
CA THR A 198 -15.32 0.38 -8.09
C THR A 198 -16.27 0.33 -9.29
N ALA A 199 -15.73 0.22 -10.50
CA ALA A 199 -16.49 0.08 -11.74
C ALA A 199 -16.51 -1.36 -12.28
N ASN A 200 -15.79 -2.30 -11.64
CA ASN A 200 -15.74 -3.70 -12.06
C ASN A 200 -17.14 -4.33 -11.93
N PRO A 201 -17.75 -4.87 -13.02
CA PRO A 201 -19.12 -5.38 -12.99
C PRO A 201 -19.32 -6.51 -11.99
N TYR A 202 -18.29 -7.28 -11.69
CA TYR A 202 -18.35 -8.43 -10.80
C TYR A 202 -18.12 -8.09 -9.31
N PHE A 203 -17.36 -7.02 -9.01
CA PHE A 203 -16.94 -6.70 -7.65
C PHE A 203 -17.36 -5.31 -7.16
N LYS A 204 -18.14 -4.54 -7.96
CA LYS A 204 -18.65 -3.20 -7.56
C LYS A 204 -19.58 -3.22 -6.34
N TRP A 205 -20.11 -4.38 -5.95
CA TRP A 205 -20.94 -4.56 -4.75
C TRP A 205 -20.12 -4.51 -3.45
N LEU A 206 -18.79 -4.66 -3.54
CA LEU A 206 -17.94 -4.52 -2.37
C LEU A 206 -17.85 -3.04 -1.93
N PRO A 207 -17.90 -2.77 -0.62
CA PRO A 207 -17.97 -1.40 -0.11
C PRO A 207 -16.61 -0.68 -0.18
N PHE A 208 -16.14 -0.43 -1.40
CA PHE A 208 -15.01 0.44 -1.65
C PHE A 208 -15.32 1.87 -1.19
N ARG A 209 -14.32 2.52 -0.61
CA ARG A 209 -14.37 3.92 -0.22
C ARG A 209 -13.10 4.64 -0.66
N PRO A 210 -12.94 4.87 -1.96
CA PRO A 210 -11.73 5.48 -2.49
C PRO A 210 -11.43 6.82 -1.83
N VAL A 211 -10.13 7.16 -1.76
CA VAL A 211 -9.69 8.43 -1.19
C VAL A 211 -8.47 8.94 -1.94
N LYS A 212 -8.57 10.18 -2.44
CA LYS A 212 -7.45 10.87 -3.07
C LYS A 212 -6.45 11.31 -2.01
N GLY A 213 -5.18 11.17 -2.32
CA GLY A 213 -4.09 11.68 -1.53
C GLY A 213 -3.08 12.40 -2.39
N GLU A 214 -2.63 13.55 -1.91
CA GLU A 214 -1.64 14.38 -2.57
C GLU A 214 -0.34 14.41 -1.78
N ILE A 215 0.77 14.55 -2.48
CA ILE A 215 2.13 14.57 -1.94
C ILE A 215 2.88 15.72 -2.60
N LEU A 216 3.58 16.52 -1.78
CA LEU A 216 4.55 17.51 -2.26
C LEU A 216 5.93 16.88 -2.32
N PHE A 217 6.72 17.30 -3.29
CA PHE A 217 8.16 17.06 -3.37
C PHE A 217 8.86 18.37 -3.05
N ILE A 218 9.64 18.40 -1.99
CA ILE A 218 10.37 19.59 -1.54
C ILE A 218 11.87 19.30 -1.54
N LYS A 219 12.68 20.34 -1.75
CA LYS A 219 14.11 20.31 -1.52
C LYS A 219 14.41 21.15 -0.27
N PRO A 220 14.67 20.50 0.89
CA PRO A 220 15.04 21.21 2.11
C PRO A 220 16.45 21.79 2.00
N GLU A 221 16.72 22.94 2.64
CA GLU A 221 18.06 23.53 2.69
C GLU A 221 19.03 22.67 3.51
N LYS A 222 18.55 21.98 4.54
CA LYS A 222 19.31 21.04 5.35
C LYS A 222 18.74 19.64 5.20
N ALA A 223 19.58 18.67 4.85
CA ALA A 223 19.20 17.26 4.76
C ALA A 223 18.89 16.70 6.15
N HIS A 224 17.99 15.72 6.17
CA HIS A 224 17.69 14.92 7.35
C HIS A 224 17.56 13.45 6.96
N GLU A 225 17.91 12.54 7.88
CA GLU A 225 17.90 11.09 7.61
C GLU A 225 16.67 10.37 8.16
N VAL A 226 16.00 10.98 9.12
CA VAL A 226 14.86 10.42 9.84
C VAL A 226 13.56 10.89 9.21
N VAL A 227 12.58 10.00 9.11
CA VAL A 227 11.23 10.36 8.67
C VAL A 227 10.53 11.08 9.82
N PHE A 228 10.06 12.30 9.60
CA PHE A 228 9.23 13.01 10.57
C PHE A 228 7.75 12.71 10.30
N ASN A 229 6.99 12.37 11.34
CA ASN A 229 5.61 11.95 11.15
C ASN A 229 4.68 12.46 12.25
N ARG A 230 3.95 13.55 11.97
CA ARG A 230 2.87 14.02 12.83
C ARG A 230 1.80 14.75 12.02
N GLY A 231 0.64 14.09 11.87
CA GLY A 231 -0.45 14.61 11.03
C GLY A 231 -0.16 14.47 9.53
N ILE A 232 1.06 14.74 9.14
CA ILE A 232 1.67 14.45 7.85
C ILE A 232 2.99 13.70 8.08
N PHE A 233 3.57 13.15 7.01
CA PHE A 233 4.95 12.68 7.02
C PHE A 233 5.85 13.61 6.20
N VAL A 234 7.14 13.67 6.58
CA VAL A 234 8.23 14.25 5.80
C VAL A 234 9.26 13.15 5.61
N LEU A 235 9.29 12.57 4.42
CA LEU A 235 10.12 11.41 4.08
C LEU A 235 11.32 11.85 3.25
N PRO A 236 12.56 11.78 3.76
CA PRO A 236 13.76 12.12 3.00
C PRO A 236 14.12 11.03 2.00
N ILE A 237 14.37 11.43 0.74
CA ILE A 237 14.81 10.58 -0.37
C ILE A 237 15.93 11.31 -1.12
N GLY A 238 17.17 11.00 -0.79
CA GLY A 238 18.31 11.75 -1.33
C GLY A 238 18.24 13.22 -0.96
N GLU A 239 18.33 14.11 -1.95
CA GLU A 239 18.27 15.56 -1.74
C GLU A 239 16.86 16.13 -1.61
N ILE A 240 15.82 15.32 -1.84
CA ILE A 240 14.44 15.76 -1.77
C ILE A 240 13.72 15.09 -0.59
N SER A 241 12.58 15.65 -0.20
CA SER A 241 11.66 15.01 0.73
C SER A 241 10.26 14.97 0.14
N LYS A 242 9.58 13.82 0.32
CA LYS A 242 8.14 13.69 0.07
C LYS A 242 7.38 14.15 1.31
N VAL A 243 6.41 15.03 1.14
CA VAL A 243 5.54 15.52 2.22
C VAL A 243 4.11 15.15 1.95
N GLY A 244 3.47 14.45 2.87
CA GLY A 244 2.11 13.95 2.64
C GLY A 244 1.43 13.42 3.89
N SER A 245 0.18 13.08 3.77
CA SER A 245 -0.64 13.20 2.58
C SER A 245 -2.01 13.82 2.90
N THR A 246 -2.67 14.32 1.89
CA THR A 246 -4.08 14.71 2.02
C THR A 246 -5.01 13.50 2.03
N TYR A 247 -6.26 13.71 2.42
CA TYR A 247 -7.36 12.74 2.39
C TYR A 247 -8.61 13.46 1.87
N ASP A 248 -8.93 13.24 0.58
CA ASP A 248 -10.12 13.80 -0.06
C ASP A 248 -10.99 12.66 -0.59
N HIS A 249 -12.23 12.59 -0.13
CA HIS A 249 -13.22 11.60 -0.53
C HIS A 249 -14.18 12.11 -1.61
N GLU A 250 -14.14 13.40 -1.91
CA GLU A 250 -15.06 14.05 -2.84
C GLU A 250 -14.48 14.11 -4.25
N ASN A 251 -13.20 14.53 -4.36
CA ASN A 251 -12.52 14.67 -5.64
C ASN A 251 -11.61 13.48 -5.88
N LEU A 252 -12.09 12.51 -6.64
CA LEU A 252 -11.37 11.26 -6.91
C LEU A 252 -10.60 11.27 -8.24
N ASP A 253 -10.18 12.43 -8.68
CA ASP A 253 -9.24 12.55 -9.80
C ASP A 253 -7.79 12.36 -9.36
N SER A 254 -6.89 12.12 -10.30
CA SER A 254 -5.45 11.99 -10.04
C SER A 254 -4.69 13.30 -10.32
N LYS A 255 -5.36 14.46 -10.22
CA LYS A 255 -4.75 15.78 -10.46
C LYS A 255 -4.40 16.45 -9.15
N PRO A 256 -3.20 17.02 -8.99
CA PRO A 256 -2.86 17.87 -7.86
C PRO A 256 -3.78 19.10 -7.76
N SER A 257 -3.99 19.60 -6.55
CA SER A 257 -4.84 20.77 -6.30
C SER A 257 -4.15 21.83 -5.43
N ASP A 258 -4.49 23.11 -5.64
CA ASP A 258 -4.01 24.20 -4.78
C ASP A 258 -4.47 24.05 -3.33
N LYS A 259 -5.69 23.54 -3.12
CA LYS A 259 -6.22 23.21 -1.78
C LYS A 259 -5.38 22.17 -1.07
N GLY A 260 -5.01 21.10 -1.78
CA GLY A 260 -4.14 20.04 -1.25
C GLY A 260 -2.74 20.56 -0.93
N ARG A 261 -2.18 21.41 -1.79
CA ARG A 261 -0.91 22.08 -1.57
C ARG A 261 -0.94 22.95 -0.32
N ALA A 262 -1.88 23.87 -0.24
CA ALA A 262 -2.01 24.79 0.89
C ALA A 262 -2.16 24.05 2.23
N TYR A 263 -2.97 22.95 2.23
CA TYR A 263 -3.12 22.10 3.40
C TYR A 263 -1.79 21.47 3.86
N LEU A 264 -1.01 20.93 2.92
CA LEU A 264 0.26 20.27 3.23
C LEU A 264 1.32 21.28 3.69
N GLU A 265 1.40 22.45 3.05
CA GLU A 265 2.29 23.54 3.45
C GLU A 265 1.96 24.06 4.87
N GLU A 266 0.67 24.23 5.19
CA GLU A 266 0.23 24.62 6.55
C GLU A 266 0.67 23.56 7.60
N LYS A 267 0.46 22.28 7.30
CA LYS A 267 0.86 21.20 8.21
C LYS A 267 2.36 21.10 8.36
N LEU A 268 3.09 21.29 7.27
CA LEU A 268 4.55 21.28 7.28
C LEU A 268 5.12 22.40 8.16
N GLN A 269 4.60 23.63 8.03
CA GLN A 269 5.00 24.78 8.85
C GLN A 269 4.72 24.56 10.36
N LYS A 270 3.65 23.81 10.69
CA LYS A 270 3.34 23.45 12.10
C LYS A 270 4.20 22.34 12.66
N LEU A 271 4.81 21.53 11.81
CA LEU A 271 5.66 20.39 12.22
C LEU A 271 7.14 20.75 12.19
N CYS A 272 7.59 21.42 11.12
CA CYS A 272 8.99 21.61 10.80
C CYS A 272 9.38 23.08 10.75
N LYS A 273 10.62 23.35 11.19
CA LYS A 273 11.33 24.62 11.01
C LYS A 273 12.12 24.68 9.69
N LEU A 274 11.95 23.66 8.83
CA LEU A 274 12.70 23.51 7.59
C LEU A 274 12.39 24.64 6.60
N ARG A 275 13.44 25.26 6.06
CA ARG A 275 13.33 26.04 4.83
C ARG A 275 13.47 25.11 3.63
N TYR A 276 12.68 25.33 2.61
CA TYR A 276 12.63 24.44 1.44
C TYR A 276 12.18 25.19 0.18
N THR A 277 12.47 24.57 -0.97
CA THR A 277 11.84 24.93 -2.24
C THR A 277 10.88 23.81 -2.66
N LEU A 278 9.72 24.17 -3.19
CA LEU A 278 8.78 23.22 -3.76
C LEU A 278 9.26 22.81 -5.15
N SER A 279 9.40 21.50 -5.39
CA SER A 279 9.88 20.96 -6.68
C SER A 279 8.72 20.41 -7.53
N ALA A 280 7.76 19.70 -6.92
CA ALA A 280 6.64 19.10 -7.61
C ALA A 280 5.49 18.75 -6.65
N GLN A 281 4.36 18.37 -7.24
CA GLN A 281 3.20 17.85 -6.53
C GLN A 281 2.59 16.70 -7.34
N THR A 282 2.16 15.65 -6.67
CA THR A 282 1.47 14.51 -7.28
C THR A 282 0.22 14.14 -6.51
N ALA A 283 -0.70 13.45 -7.19
CA ALA A 283 -1.93 12.94 -6.59
C ALA A 283 -2.21 11.52 -7.07
N GLY A 284 -2.86 10.74 -6.23
CA GLY A 284 -3.34 9.41 -6.58
C GLY A 284 -4.53 8.99 -5.75
N VAL A 285 -5.38 8.14 -6.32
CA VAL A 285 -6.60 7.66 -5.66
C VAL A 285 -6.33 6.27 -5.07
N ARG A 286 -6.44 6.16 -3.76
CA ARG A 286 -6.21 4.91 -3.03
C ARG A 286 -7.48 4.05 -3.06
N PRO A 287 -7.37 2.73 -3.32
CA PRO A 287 -8.49 1.81 -3.24
C PRO A 287 -8.78 1.47 -1.76
N ALA A 288 -9.24 2.46 -1.00
CA ALA A 288 -9.62 2.24 0.38
C ALA A 288 -10.99 1.54 0.47
N THR A 289 -11.23 0.88 1.60
CA THR A 289 -12.42 0.10 1.91
C THR A 289 -13.12 0.70 3.12
N GLN A 290 -14.38 0.39 3.30
CA GLN A 290 -15.19 0.94 4.40
C GLN A 290 -14.62 0.54 5.77
N ASP A 291 -14.19 -0.70 5.93
CA ASP A 291 -13.65 -1.25 7.17
C ASP A 291 -12.12 -1.14 7.28
N ARG A 292 -11.45 -0.56 6.26
CA ARG A 292 -9.99 -0.41 6.16
C ARG A 292 -9.22 -1.72 6.11
N LYS A 293 -9.89 -2.82 5.70
CA LYS A 293 -9.30 -4.14 5.50
C LYS A 293 -9.32 -4.48 4.01
N PRO A 294 -8.35 -5.24 3.50
CA PRO A 294 -8.36 -5.68 2.10
C PRO A 294 -9.61 -6.45 1.71
N PHE A 295 -9.91 -6.48 0.42
CA PHE A 295 -10.86 -7.39 -0.18
C PHE A 295 -10.12 -8.51 -0.88
N ILE A 296 -10.21 -9.72 -0.32
CA ILE A 296 -9.51 -10.91 -0.80
C ILE A 296 -10.50 -12.07 -0.84
N GLY A 297 -10.56 -12.78 -1.97
CA GLY A 297 -11.40 -13.97 -2.04
C GLY A 297 -11.99 -14.23 -3.43
N ILE A 298 -12.80 -15.28 -3.50
CA ILE A 298 -13.46 -15.76 -4.70
C ILE A 298 -14.89 -15.21 -4.74
N HIS A 299 -15.38 -14.86 -5.94
CA HIS A 299 -16.73 -14.36 -6.13
C HIS A 299 -17.78 -15.39 -5.68
N PRO A 300 -18.88 -14.99 -5.01
CA PRO A 300 -19.87 -15.94 -4.46
C PRO A 300 -20.52 -16.84 -5.51
N GLU A 301 -20.80 -16.32 -6.70
CA GLU A 301 -21.49 -17.04 -7.77
C GLU A 301 -20.55 -17.53 -8.88
N HIS A 302 -19.41 -16.86 -9.09
CA HIS A 302 -18.47 -17.14 -10.16
C HIS A 302 -17.14 -17.62 -9.64
N LYS A 303 -16.99 -18.93 -9.44
CA LYS A 303 -15.77 -19.54 -8.88
C LYS A 303 -14.47 -19.25 -9.66
N LEU A 304 -14.60 -18.84 -10.93
CA LEU A 304 -13.48 -18.49 -11.79
C LEU A 304 -13.00 -17.04 -11.60
N LEU A 305 -13.73 -16.26 -10.80
CA LEU A 305 -13.41 -14.85 -10.54
C LEU A 305 -12.97 -14.65 -9.10
N ALA A 306 -11.86 -13.96 -8.93
CA ALA A 306 -11.31 -13.64 -7.63
C ALA A 306 -10.85 -12.19 -7.54
N ILE A 307 -10.69 -11.67 -6.34
CA ILE A 307 -10.22 -10.31 -6.07
C ILE A 307 -9.09 -10.32 -5.05
N PHE A 308 -8.06 -9.51 -5.32
CA PHE A 308 -7.02 -9.15 -4.37
C PHE A 308 -6.79 -7.64 -4.45
N ASN A 309 -7.51 -6.87 -3.65
CA ASN A 309 -7.57 -5.42 -3.76
C ASN A 309 -7.91 -4.75 -2.41
N GLY A 310 -8.16 -3.45 -2.42
CA GLY A 310 -8.61 -2.75 -1.21
C GLY A 310 -7.50 -2.46 -0.19
N LEU A 311 -6.23 -2.44 -0.60
CA LEU A 311 -5.07 -2.25 0.29
C LEU A 311 -4.96 -0.83 0.87
N GLY A 312 -5.74 0.12 0.37
CA GLY A 312 -5.85 1.49 0.87
C GLY A 312 -4.50 2.22 0.95
N THR A 313 -4.17 2.71 2.14
CA THR A 313 -2.92 3.44 2.41
C THR A 313 -1.76 2.56 2.87
N LYS A 314 -1.98 1.26 3.05
CA LYS A 314 -1.03 0.33 3.67
C LYS A 314 -0.59 -0.80 2.74
N GLY A 315 -0.68 -0.59 1.43
CA GLY A 315 -0.35 -1.61 0.42
C GLY A 315 1.04 -2.21 0.62
N VAL A 316 2.04 -1.42 0.97
CA VAL A 316 3.42 -1.90 1.18
C VAL A 316 3.50 -2.95 2.29
N SER A 317 2.79 -2.75 3.41
CA SER A 317 2.83 -3.69 4.53
C SER A 317 1.82 -4.83 4.41
N LEU A 318 0.67 -4.59 3.78
CA LEU A 318 -0.40 -5.59 3.68
C LEU A 318 -0.19 -6.58 2.54
N ALA A 319 0.30 -6.10 1.37
CA ALA A 319 0.34 -6.92 0.17
C ALA A 319 1.19 -8.18 0.32
N PRO A 320 2.42 -8.16 0.86
CA PRO A 320 3.25 -9.36 0.92
C PRO A 320 2.60 -10.51 1.70
N TYR A 321 2.18 -10.24 2.92
CA TYR A 321 1.60 -11.25 3.81
C TYR A 321 0.28 -11.81 3.27
N TYR A 322 -0.63 -10.93 2.86
CA TYR A 322 -1.95 -11.36 2.40
C TYR A 322 -1.93 -11.95 0.98
N ALA A 323 -0.96 -11.59 0.14
CA ALA A 323 -0.78 -12.26 -1.15
C ALA A 323 -0.33 -13.72 -0.96
N ARG A 324 0.61 -13.98 -0.02
CA ARG A 324 0.97 -15.36 0.36
C ARG A 324 -0.25 -16.14 0.80
N GLN A 325 -0.98 -15.59 1.80
CA GLN A 325 -2.15 -16.26 2.36
C GLN A 325 -3.21 -16.55 1.28
N PHE A 326 -3.38 -15.62 0.32
CA PHE A 326 -4.31 -15.81 -0.78
C PHE A 326 -3.85 -16.87 -1.78
N VAL A 327 -2.57 -16.91 -2.12
CA VAL A 327 -2.02 -17.97 -2.98
C VAL A 327 -2.15 -19.34 -2.33
N ASP A 328 -1.86 -19.47 -1.04
CA ASP A 328 -2.05 -20.71 -0.30
C ASP A 328 -3.54 -21.12 -0.27
N HIS A 329 -4.46 -20.15 -0.16
CA HIS A 329 -5.92 -20.37 -0.27
C HIS A 329 -6.32 -20.90 -1.66
N LEU A 330 -5.80 -20.30 -2.72
CA LEU A 330 -6.15 -20.68 -4.09
C LEU A 330 -5.59 -22.06 -4.50
N LEU A 331 -4.42 -22.42 -3.99
CA LEU A 331 -3.73 -23.65 -4.39
C LEU A 331 -3.99 -24.84 -3.46
N GLU A 332 -4.13 -24.57 -2.16
CA GLU A 332 -4.13 -25.58 -1.12
C GLU A 332 -5.42 -25.55 -0.28
N ALA A 333 -6.39 -24.69 -0.64
CA ALA A 333 -7.64 -24.46 0.13
C ALA A 333 -7.39 -24.05 1.59
N ALA A 334 -6.21 -23.44 1.88
CA ALA A 334 -5.92 -22.89 3.19
C ALA A 334 -6.95 -21.81 3.58
N SER A 335 -7.25 -21.67 4.86
CA SER A 335 -8.22 -20.66 5.32
C SER A 335 -7.67 -19.24 5.14
N LEU A 336 -8.52 -18.32 4.64
CA LEU A 336 -8.24 -16.89 4.68
C LEU A 336 -8.56 -16.33 6.07
N ASP A 337 -7.82 -15.29 6.46
CA ASP A 337 -8.20 -14.47 7.59
C ASP A 337 -9.59 -13.87 7.35
N GLN A 338 -10.50 -14.09 8.29
CA GLN A 338 -11.90 -13.65 8.20
C GLN A 338 -12.02 -12.13 8.04
N GLU A 339 -11.06 -11.36 8.57
CA GLU A 339 -11.06 -9.90 8.47
C GLU A 339 -10.74 -9.39 7.05
N VAL A 340 -10.15 -10.21 6.17
CA VAL A 340 -9.84 -9.83 4.78
C VAL A 340 -10.69 -10.59 3.76
N ASP A 341 -11.27 -11.73 4.12
CA ASP A 341 -12.11 -12.53 3.23
C ASP A 341 -13.39 -11.73 2.84
N ILE A 342 -13.65 -11.60 1.54
CA ILE A 342 -14.84 -10.92 1.02
C ILE A 342 -16.15 -11.57 1.44
N LYS A 343 -16.14 -12.82 1.95
CA LYS A 343 -17.31 -13.49 2.50
C LYS A 343 -18.02 -12.67 3.57
N ARG A 344 -17.27 -11.83 4.33
CA ARG A 344 -17.82 -10.91 5.32
C ARG A 344 -18.84 -9.91 4.74
N PHE A 345 -18.86 -9.74 3.41
CA PHE A 345 -19.77 -8.85 2.70
C PHE A 345 -20.75 -9.55 1.74
N TYR A 346 -20.87 -10.87 1.75
CA TYR A 346 -21.79 -11.59 0.86
C TYR A 346 -23.26 -11.18 1.02
N HIS A 347 -23.63 -10.67 2.20
CA HIS A 347 -24.97 -10.10 2.42
C HIS A 347 -25.25 -8.90 1.50
N LEU A 348 -24.25 -8.09 1.14
CA LEU A 348 -24.39 -6.96 0.22
C LEU A 348 -24.59 -7.44 -1.22
N HIS A 349 -23.90 -8.50 -1.63
CA HIS A 349 -24.07 -9.11 -2.95
C HIS A 349 -25.52 -9.60 -3.12
N ASN A 350 -26.04 -10.35 -2.15
CA ASN A 350 -27.40 -10.86 -2.17
C ASN A 350 -28.47 -9.74 -2.20
N SER A 351 -28.17 -8.59 -1.62
CA SER A 351 -29.08 -7.42 -1.64
C SER A 351 -29.04 -6.67 -2.97
N ALA A 352 -27.93 -6.71 -3.71
CA ALA A 352 -27.77 -6.08 -5.01
C ALA A 352 -28.45 -6.87 -6.15
N LEU A 353 -28.81 -8.13 -5.92
CA LEU A 353 -29.52 -9.01 -6.86
C LEU A 353 -31.06 -8.90 -6.73
N LYS A 354 -31.56 -8.27 -5.67
CA LYS A 354 -32.99 -7.97 -5.45
C LYS A 354 -33.34 -6.59 -5.97
#